data_7bc3bfd241f9a557571cd16427a95573
#
_entry.id   7bc3bfd241f9a557571cd16427a95573
#
_cell.length_a   1.000
_cell.length_b   1.000
_cell.length_c   1.000
_cell.angle_alpha   90.00
_cell.angle_beta   90.00
_cell.angle_gamma   90.00
#
_symmetry.space_group_name_H-M   'P 1'
#
loop_
_entity.id
_entity.type
_entity.pdbx_description
1 polymer ?
#
loop_
_entity_poly.entity_id
_entity_poly.type
_entity_poly.pdbx_seq_one_letter_code
_entity_poly.pdbx_strand_id
1 'polypeptide(L)'
;MPRRHVRVTGAPQAPLRAALRALRTELGVPGSFPADVLAEAGRPARLPAYDATDIPLFTIDPPTSEDLDQAMHLSRRERGGYRVQYAIADVAAFVAPGGALDAEAHRRVMTLYFPDGKIPLHPPALSEGVASLLPGQTCPAVLWTIDLGPDGRTEVTDVRRALVRSRAKLDYATAQRRIDDGTAEESLALLKEVGTLREALEAERGGISLNVPEQEIAEKDGTYELVYRAPLPADGWNAQISLLAGMAAAELMLDHGTGVLRTLPPAPDGAVGRLRRTALALRIDWPHHVSYAQLVRSLDPHRPHHAAFLQECTTLLRGAGYTVFRDGVLPEVTAHAAVAAPYAHCTAPLRRLVDRYASEICLAAAAGLPTPEWVLAALDALPKEMAEGSRRAGTVERECVDIVEAALLKDRVGEIFEAFVVDVQEHDPTVGTVQLESPAVFARISGGTTELPLGEDLRVRLTQADPGTAKAQFEPA
;
A
#
# COMPACT_ATOMS: atom_id res chain seq x y z
N MET A 1 1.30 -3.12 -3.52
CA MET A 1 2.33 -3.98 -2.92
C MET A 1 2.03 -4.07 -1.45
N PRO A 2 2.03 -5.25 -0.86
CA PRO A 2 2.01 -5.36 0.59
C PRO A 2 3.23 -4.60 1.11
N ARG A 3 3.01 -3.61 1.96
CA ARG A 3 4.08 -2.85 2.60
C ARG A 3 4.35 -3.51 3.93
N ARG A 4 5.59 -3.85 4.20
CA ARG A 4 6.02 -4.19 5.55
C ARG A 4 5.96 -2.89 6.38
N HIS A 5 4.87 -2.66 7.10
CA HIS A 5 4.77 -1.54 8.02
C HIS A 5 5.25 -1.98 9.38
N VAL A 6 6.51 -1.68 9.68
CA VAL A 6 7.05 -1.83 11.03
C VAL A 6 6.66 -0.59 11.82
N ARG A 7 5.76 -0.71 12.81
CA ARG A 7 5.39 0.38 13.72
C ARG A 7 5.95 0.10 15.10
N VAL A 8 6.62 1.09 15.66
CA VAL A 8 7.07 1.07 17.06
C VAL A 8 6.11 1.95 17.88
N THR A 9 5.25 1.34 18.67
CA THR A 9 4.45 2.04 19.68
C THR A 9 5.15 1.90 21.03
N GLY A 10 5.79 2.96 21.52
CA GLY A 10 6.49 2.97 22.80
C GLY A 10 7.85 3.67 22.72
N ALA A 11 8.54 3.84 23.85
CA ALA A 11 9.83 4.53 23.90
C ALA A 11 10.94 3.67 23.25
N PRO A 12 11.37 3.97 22.02
CA PRO A 12 12.40 3.19 21.35
C PRO A 12 13.72 3.34 22.10
N GLN A 13 14.48 2.24 22.16
CA GLN A 13 15.81 2.24 22.73
C GLN A 13 16.72 3.24 21.99
N ALA A 14 17.61 3.92 22.72
CA ALA A 14 18.50 4.95 22.15
C ALA A 14 19.29 4.52 20.90
N PRO A 15 19.80 3.25 20.80
CA PRO A 15 20.47 2.76 19.59
C PRO A 15 19.56 2.73 18.35
N LEU A 16 18.30 2.28 18.49
CA LEU A 16 17.34 2.24 17.39
C LEU A 16 17.07 3.65 16.83
N ARG A 17 16.83 4.64 17.72
CA ARG A 17 16.63 6.04 17.31
C ARG A 17 17.87 6.63 16.62
N ALA A 18 19.07 6.26 17.08
CA ALA A 18 20.32 6.72 16.46
C ALA A 18 20.48 6.16 15.04
N ALA A 19 20.23 4.86 14.86
CA ALA A 19 20.28 4.19 13.56
C ALA A 19 19.25 4.77 12.58
N LEU A 20 18.00 4.98 13.01
CA LEU A 20 16.96 5.58 12.16
C LEU A 20 17.28 7.03 11.78
N ARG A 21 17.94 7.81 12.64
CA ARG A 21 18.42 9.15 12.30
C ARG A 21 19.56 9.10 11.29
N ALA A 22 20.52 8.17 11.47
CA ALA A 22 21.62 7.97 10.52
C ALA A 22 21.08 7.61 9.13
N LEU A 23 20.12 6.69 9.05
CA LEU A 23 19.46 6.30 7.81
C LEU A 23 18.80 7.49 7.09
N ARG A 24 18.08 8.36 7.84
CA ARG A 24 17.50 9.59 7.24
C ARG A 24 18.57 10.50 6.63
N THR A 25 19.71 10.63 7.29
CA THR A 25 20.83 11.44 6.82
C THR A 25 21.46 10.81 5.57
N GLU A 26 21.74 9.52 5.59
CA GLU A 26 22.35 8.76 4.48
C GLU A 26 21.50 8.83 3.22
N LEU A 27 20.17 8.63 3.36
CA LEU A 27 19.24 8.66 2.24
C LEU A 27 18.86 10.09 1.80
N GLY A 28 19.41 11.13 2.42
CA GLY A 28 19.10 12.52 2.11
C GLY A 28 17.61 12.83 2.21
N VAL A 29 16.94 12.22 3.20
CA VAL A 29 15.49 12.39 3.38
C VAL A 29 15.18 13.84 3.74
N PRO A 30 14.21 14.51 3.05
CA PRO A 30 13.84 15.88 3.38
C PRO A 30 13.41 16.01 4.84
N GLY A 31 14.00 16.94 5.55
CA GLY A 31 13.67 17.25 6.94
C GLY A 31 12.39 18.11 7.10
N SER A 32 12.50 19.22 7.82
CA SER A 32 11.42 20.20 7.98
C SER A 32 11.03 20.85 6.65
N PHE A 33 9.80 21.34 6.60
CA PHE A 33 9.34 22.13 5.45
C PHE A 33 9.90 23.56 5.50
N PRO A 34 10.27 24.14 4.34
CA PRO A 34 10.64 25.56 4.22
C PRO A 34 9.52 26.50 4.70
N ALA A 35 9.89 27.71 5.11
CA ALA A 35 8.94 28.67 5.67
C ALA A 35 7.87 29.14 4.65
N ASP A 36 8.26 29.31 3.38
CA ASP A 36 7.37 29.65 2.28
C ASP A 36 6.36 28.55 1.98
N VAL A 37 6.78 27.29 2.04
CA VAL A 37 5.90 26.10 1.91
C VAL A 37 4.88 26.06 3.05
N LEU A 38 5.32 26.31 4.29
CA LEU A 38 4.42 26.34 5.45
C LEU A 38 3.42 27.50 5.35
N ALA A 39 3.87 28.67 4.89
CA ALA A 39 3.00 29.82 4.68
C ALA A 39 1.94 29.56 3.59
N GLU A 40 2.32 28.84 2.51
CA GLU A 40 1.38 28.46 1.46
C GLU A 40 0.38 27.40 1.93
N ALA A 41 0.81 26.42 2.70
CA ALA A 41 -0.06 25.39 3.28
C ALA A 41 -1.10 25.95 4.28
N GLY A 42 -0.86 27.12 4.85
CA GLY A 42 -1.79 27.85 5.71
C GLY A 42 -2.86 28.67 4.97
N ARG A 43 -2.85 28.70 3.63
CA ARG A 43 -3.85 29.44 2.85
C ARG A 43 -5.19 28.71 2.83
N PRO A 44 -6.33 29.46 2.73
CA PRO A 44 -7.65 28.84 2.59
C PRO A 44 -7.74 27.99 1.33
N ALA A 45 -8.47 26.86 1.45
CA ALA A 45 -8.79 26.01 0.31
C ALA A 45 -9.70 26.72 -0.72
N ARG A 46 -9.59 26.30 -1.97
CA ARG A 46 -10.62 26.61 -2.99
C ARG A 46 -11.80 25.66 -2.77
N LEU A 47 -12.90 26.20 -2.26
CA LEU A 47 -14.06 25.39 -1.93
C LEU A 47 -14.90 25.12 -3.18
N PRO A 48 -15.33 23.87 -3.44
CA PRO A 48 -16.27 23.53 -4.49
C PRO A 48 -17.68 24.02 -4.14
N ALA A 49 -18.50 24.27 -5.17
CA ALA A 49 -19.87 24.71 -4.98
C ALA A 49 -20.85 23.56 -4.63
N TYR A 50 -20.52 22.34 -5.00
CA TYR A 50 -21.38 21.18 -4.75
C TYR A 50 -21.21 20.71 -3.29
N ASP A 51 -22.30 20.77 -2.54
CA ASP A 51 -22.36 20.31 -1.14
C ASP A 51 -22.88 18.87 -1.09
N ALA A 52 -22.07 17.98 -0.56
CA ALA A 52 -22.37 16.57 -0.33
C ALA A 52 -22.14 16.18 1.16
N THR A 53 -22.23 17.16 2.07
CA THR A 53 -22.02 16.96 3.51
C THR A 53 -23.11 16.15 4.18
N ASP A 54 -24.24 15.93 3.51
CA ASP A 54 -25.32 15.05 3.94
C ASP A 54 -25.03 13.56 3.73
N ILE A 55 -24.11 13.21 2.83
CA ILE A 55 -23.69 11.81 2.61
C ILE A 55 -22.98 11.31 3.86
N PRO A 56 -23.48 10.18 4.47
CA PRO A 56 -22.94 9.68 5.73
C PRO A 56 -21.63 8.91 5.54
N LEU A 57 -20.59 9.59 5.07
CA LEU A 57 -19.28 9.01 4.83
C LEU A 57 -18.59 8.56 6.14
N PHE A 58 -17.80 7.50 6.06
CA PHE A 58 -16.88 7.07 7.11
C PHE A 58 -15.53 6.66 6.52
N THR A 59 -14.48 6.70 7.35
CA THR A 59 -13.14 6.22 6.96
C THR A 59 -12.81 4.90 7.65
N ILE A 60 -11.96 4.07 7.03
CA ILE A 60 -11.36 2.88 7.65
C ILE A 60 -9.85 3.00 7.48
N ASP A 61 -9.15 3.26 8.57
CA ASP A 61 -7.69 3.48 8.58
C ASP A 61 -7.09 2.89 9.86
N PRO A 62 -5.77 2.68 9.91
CA PRO A 62 -5.11 2.33 11.16
C PRO A 62 -5.43 3.33 12.28
N PRO A 63 -5.52 2.89 13.56
CA PRO A 63 -5.96 3.75 14.66
C PRO A 63 -5.19 5.06 14.78
N THR A 64 -3.89 5.02 14.51
CA THR A 64 -2.95 6.15 14.64
C THR A 64 -2.85 7.04 13.39
N SER A 65 -3.54 6.70 12.29
CA SER A 65 -3.52 7.53 11.07
C SER A 65 -4.32 8.81 11.26
N GLU A 66 -3.74 9.93 10.85
CA GLU A 66 -4.39 11.25 10.85
C GLU A 66 -4.50 11.82 9.42
N ASP A 67 -3.75 11.27 8.47
CA ASP A 67 -3.79 11.60 7.05
C ASP A 67 -4.81 10.72 6.32
N LEU A 68 -6.10 11.03 6.54
CA LEU A 68 -7.21 10.26 6.01
C LEU A 68 -7.51 10.68 4.57
N ASP A 69 -6.96 9.92 3.63
CA ASP A 69 -7.09 10.15 2.18
C ASP A 69 -8.51 9.89 1.66
N GLN A 70 -9.26 8.97 2.29
CA GLN A 70 -10.43 8.33 1.69
C GLN A 70 -11.56 8.20 2.72
N ALA A 71 -12.79 8.52 2.27
CA ALA A 71 -14.00 8.22 3.03
C ALA A 71 -15.05 7.62 2.09
N MET A 72 -15.87 6.69 2.58
CA MET A 72 -16.82 5.97 1.76
C MET A 72 -18.23 5.96 2.35
N HIS A 73 -19.20 5.77 1.47
CA HIS A 73 -20.57 5.41 1.80
C HIS A 73 -21.11 4.43 0.75
N LEU A 74 -21.67 3.32 1.19
CA LEU A 74 -22.28 2.31 0.34
C LEU A 74 -23.77 2.25 0.60
N SER A 75 -24.57 2.14 -0.45
CA SER A 75 -26.02 2.01 -0.35
C SER A 75 -26.57 1.07 -1.43
N ARG A 76 -27.76 0.53 -1.21
CA ARG A 76 -28.49 -0.22 -2.23
C ARG A 76 -29.18 0.72 -3.20
N ARG A 77 -29.27 0.33 -4.46
CA ARG A 77 -30.03 1.07 -5.48
C ARG A 77 -31.46 0.52 -5.58
N GLU A 78 -32.42 1.39 -5.83
CA GLU A 78 -33.85 1.02 -5.96
C GLU A 78 -34.12 -0.06 -7.03
N ARG A 79 -33.33 -0.03 -8.11
CA ARG A 79 -33.44 -0.97 -9.25
C ARG A 79 -32.55 -2.21 -9.09
N GLY A 80 -32.04 -2.46 -7.90
CA GLY A 80 -31.06 -3.50 -7.61
C GLY A 80 -29.61 -3.04 -7.81
N GLY A 81 -28.66 -3.78 -7.25
CA GLY A 81 -27.25 -3.41 -7.22
C GLY A 81 -26.91 -2.38 -6.15
N TYR A 82 -25.77 -1.72 -6.30
CA TYR A 82 -25.18 -0.90 -5.25
C TYR A 82 -24.72 0.45 -5.78
N ARG A 83 -24.64 1.43 -4.89
CA ARG A 83 -23.96 2.69 -5.12
C ARG A 83 -22.82 2.83 -4.14
N VAL A 84 -21.62 3.07 -4.66
CA VAL A 84 -20.42 3.39 -3.90
C VAL A 84 -20.13 4.87 -4.09
N GLN A 85 -20.22 5.64 -2.99
CA GLN A 85 -19.77 7.02 -2.93
C GLN A 85 -18.43 7.03 -2.21
N TYR A 86 -17.37 7.45 -2.92
CA TYR A 86 -16.01 7.40 -2.44
C TYR A 86 -15.34 8.76 -2.59
N ALA A 87 -15.14 9.42 -1.46
CA ALA A 87 -14.54 10.74 -1.38
C ALA A 87 -13.03 10.60 -1.18
N ILE A 88 -12.27 11.28 -2.03
CA ILE A 88 -10.80 11.37 -1.94
C ILE A 88 -10.43 12.80 -1.60
N ALA A 89 -9.52 13.00 -0.64
CA ALA A 89 -9.04 14.32 -0.24
C ALA A 89 -8.59 15.15 -1.46
N ASP A 90 -9.15 16.36 -1.66
CA ASP A 90 -8.79 17.22 -2.79
C ASP A 90 -7.57 18.10 -2.46
N VAL A 91 -6.37 17.52 -2.61
CA VAL A 91 -5.10 18.24 -2.41
C VAL A 91 -4.98 19.44 -3.34
N ALA A 92 -5.53 19.38 -4.56
CA ALA A 92 -5.46 20.48 -5.51
C ALA A 92 -6.29 21.70 -5.08
N ALA A 93 -7.21 21.52 -4.13
CA ALA A 93 -7.91 22.66 -3.51
C ALA A 93 -6.98 23.56 -2.68
N PHE A 94 -5.86 23.03 -2.21
CA PHE A 94 -4.89 23.70 -1.34
C PHE A 94 -3.57 24.02 -2.05
N VAL A 95 -3.13 23.16 -2.97
CA VAL A 95 -1.84 23.26 -3.65
C VAL A 95 -2.00 23.97 -4.98
N ALA A 96 -1.53 25.21 -5.05
CA ALA A 96 -1.54 26.00 -6.29
C ALA A 96 -0.42 25.49 -7.24
N PRO A 97 -0.73 25.24 -8.54
CA PRO A 97 0.30 24.88 -9.51
C PRO A 97 1.42 25.91 -9.58
N GLY A 98 2.68 25.44 -9.59
CA GLY A 98 3.89 26.27 -9.65
C GLY A 98 4.22 27.02 -8.37
N GLY A 99 3.47 26.81 -7.27
CA GLY A 99 3.75 27.39 -5.96
C GLY A 99 4.87 26.65 -5.20
N ALA A 100 5.26 27.22 -4.04
CA ALA A 100 6.29 26.62 -3.19
C ALA A 100 5.88 25.23 -2.68
N LEU A 101 4.60 25.07 -2.31
CA LEU A 101 4.04 23.79 -1.85
C LEU A 101 4.01 22.75 -2.97
N ASP A 102 3.74 23.16 -4.21
CA ASP A 102 3.80 22.29 -5.39
C ASP A 102 5.23 21.83 -5.67
N ALA A 103 6.19 22.75 -5.71
CA ALA A 103 7.59 22.43 -5.90
C ALA A 103 8.15 21.48 -4.82
N GLU A 104 7.76 21.68 -3.56
CA GLU A 104 8.14 20.80 -2.47
C GLU A 104 7.49 19.41 -2.59
N ALA A 105 6.24 19.31 -3.08
CA ALA A 105 5.60 18.03 -3.34
C ALA A 105 6.33 17.24 -4.43
N HIS A 106 6.80 17.89 -5.50
CA HIS A 106 7.64 17.27 -6.52
C HIS A 106 8.99 16.79 -5.96
N ARG A 107 9.59 17.55 -5.05
CA ARG A 107 10.84 17.15 -4.38
C ARG A 107 10.68 15.93 -3.48
N ARG A 108 9.55 15.83 -2.74
CA ARG A 108 9.25 14.73 -1.80
C ARG A 108 8.68 13.51 -2.50
N VAL A 109 7.79 13.71 -3.45
CA VAL A 109 7.09 12.70 -4.28
C VAL A 109 6.11 11.84 -3.50
N MET A 110 6.46 11.40 -2.30
CA MET A 110 5.59 10.59 -1.44
C MET A 110 5.98 10.66 0.03
N THR A 111 5.04 10.31 0.89
CA THR A 111 5.29 10.12 2.32
C THR A 111 6.20 8.91 2.54
N LEU A 112 7.22 9.07 3.38
CA LEU A 112 8.11 8.00 3.82
C LEU A 112 7.76 7.60 5.25
N TYR A 113 7.61 6.30 5.48
CA TYR A 113 7.23 5.75 6.78
C TYR A 113 8.45 5.13 7.46
N PHE A 114 8.71 5.57 8.69
CA PHE A 114 9.73 5.04 9.58
C PHE A 114 9.07 4.45 10.82
N PRO A 115 9.72 3.53 11.54
CA PRO A 115 9.18 2.94 12.76
C PRO A 115 8.85 3.97 13.85
N ASP A 116 9.62 5.06 13.93
CA ASP A 116 9.50 6.12 14.92
C ASP A 116 8.71 7.36 14.42
N GLY A 117 8.11 7.30 13.23
CA GLY A 117 7.32 8.39 12.66
C GLY A 117 7.30 8.39 11.14
N LYS A 118 6.73 9.42 10.54
CA LYS A 118 6.68 9.57 9.07
C LYS A 118 7.31 10.90 8.63
N ILE A 119 7.78 10.92 7.39
CA ILE A 119 8.19 12.13 6.67
C ILE A 119 7.11 12.38 5.62
N PRO A 120 6.17 13.30 5.86
CA PRO A 120 4.99 13.46 5.01
C PRO A 120 5.32 14.15 3.68
N LEU A 121 4.52 13.86 2.66
CA LEU A 121 4.56 14.54 1.36
C LEU A 121 4.21 16.02 1.51
N HIS A 122 3.17 16.33 2.27
CA HIS A 122 2.69 17.69 2.54
C HIS A 122 2.86 18.05 4.02
N PRO A 123 2.94 19.34 4.37
CA PRO A 123 2.98 19.76 5.77
C PRO A 123 1.86 19.13 6.60
N PRO A 124 2.11 18.68 7.85
CA PRO A 124 1.09 18.06 8.70
C PRO A 124 -0.17 18.90 8.89
N ALA A 125 -0.04 20.23 8.99
CA ALA A 125 -1.18 21.13 9.07
C ALA A 125 -2.15 20.98 7.88
N LEU A 126 -1.65 20.54 6.72
CA LEU A 126 -2.46 20.22 5.55
C LEU A 126 -2.86 18.74 5.56
N SER A 127 -1.91 17.81 5.54
CA SER A 127 -2.17 16.38 5.32
C SER A 127 -2.81 15.66 6.51
N GLU A 128 -2.62 16.13 7.73
CA GLU A 128 -3.19 15.60 8.97
C GLU A 128 -4.22 16.57 9.57
N GLY A 129 -4.45 17.71 8.91
CA GLY A 129 -5.35 18.78 9.31
C GLY A 129 -6.40 19.08 8.26
N VAL A 130 -6.28 20.25 7.62
CA VAL A 130 -7.35 20.85 6.82
C VAL A 130 -7.74 20.08 5.56
N ALA A 131 -6.87 19.22 5.00
CA ALA A 131 -7.15 18.39 3.84
C ALA A 131 -7.51 16.94 4.20
N SER A 132 -7.27 16.52 5.44
CA SER A 132 -7.61 15.18 5.90
C SER A 132 -9.12 15.03 6.11
N LEU A 133 -9.68 13.88 5.72
CA LEU A 133 -11.11 13.60 5.88
C LEU A 133 -11.44 13.17 7.33
N LEU A 134 -11.01 13.98 8.30
CA LEU A 134 -11.24 13.76 9.73
C LEU A 134 -12.73 13.81 10.09
N PRO A 135 -13.17 13.03 11.10
CA PRO A 135 -14.57 13.02 11.53
C PRO A 135 -15.06 14.41 11.95
N GLY A 136 -16.26 14.77 11.45
CA GLY A 136 -16.91 16.05 11.75
C GLY A 136 -16.36 17.27 11.01
N GLN A 137 -15.22 17.15 10.32
CA GLN A 137 -14.62 18.20 9.53
C GLN A 137 -15.25 18.26 8.12
N THR A 138 -15.60 19.48 7.66
CA THR A 138 -16.01 19.72 6.28
C THR A 138 -14.78 20.00 5.42
N CYS A 139 -14.55 19.17 4.41
CA CYS A 139 -13.38 19.24 3.54
C CYS A 139 -13.77 19.25 2.06
N PRO A 140 -12.98 19.90 1.18
CA PRO A 140 -13.07 19.66 -0.26
C PRO A 140 -12.56 18.24 -0.57
N ALA A 141 -13.28 17.54 -1.43
CA ALA A 141 -12.95 16.20 -1.88
C ALA A 141 -13.27 16.01 -3.37
N VAL A 142 -12.59 15.05 -3.99
CA VAL A 142 -12.97 14.46 -5.28
C VAL A 142 -13.91 13.31 -4.98
N LEU A 143 -15.19 13.50 -5.21
CA LEU A 143 -16.25 12.55 -4.92
C LEU A 143 -16.53 11.68 -6.15
N TRP A 144 -16.22 10.41 -6.04
CA TRP A 144 -16.60 9.36 -6.97
C TRP A 144 -17.97 8.81 -6.60
N THR A 145 -18.87 8.70 -7.58
CA THR A 145 -20.14 8.00 -7.46
C THR A 145 -20.14 6.88 -8.49
N ILE A 146 -20.04 5.65 -8.02
CA ILE A 146 -19.94 4.47 -8.86
C ILE A 146 -21.15 3.58 -8.61
N ASP A 147 -21.98 3.41 -9.63
CA ASP A 147 -23.12 2.52 -9.61
C ASP A 147 -22.69 1.12 -10.08
N LEU A 148 -23.04 0.14 -9.30
CA LEU A 148 -22.73 -1.28 -9.55
C LEU A 148 -24.02 -2.05 -9.81
N GLY A 149 -23.96 -3.02 -10.70
CA GLY A 149 -24.99 -4.05 -10.86
C GLY A 149 -25.07 -4.99 -9.65
N PRO A 150 -26.09 -5.86 -9.62
CA PRO A 150 -26.23 -6.89 -8.56
C PRO A 150 -25.05 -7.85 -8.47
N ASP A 151 -24.29 -8.01 -9.54
CA ASP A 151 -23.08 -8.84 -9.64
C ASP A 151 -21.79 -8.10 -9.27
N GLY A 152 -21.90 -6.82 -8.86
CA GLY A 152 -20.77 -5.97 -8.50
C GLY A 152 -20.00 -5.36 -9.67
N ARG A 153 -20.45 -5.55 -10.93
CA ARG A 153 -19.83 -4.89 -12.11
C ARG A 153 -20.21 -3.41 -12.17
N THR A 154 -19.27 -2.60 -12.60
CA THR A 154 -19.49 -1.15 -12.79
C THR A 154 -20.48 -0.92 -13.94
N GLU A 155 -21.52 -0.13 -13.68
CA GLU A 155 -22.51 0.32 -14.70
C GLU A 155 -22.33 1.79 -15.06
N VAL A 156 -22.12 2.64 -14.06
CA VAL A 156 -21.98 4.09 -14.25
C VAL A 156 -20.91 4.62 -13.32
N THR A 157 -20.09 5.52 -13.82
CA THR A 157 -19.10 6.25 -13.04
C THR A 157 -19.28 7.75 -13.23
N ASP A 158 -19.37 8.49 -12.13
CA ASP A 158 -19.31 9.96 -12.11
C ASP A 158 -18.26 10.41 -11.12
N VAL A 159 -17.56 11.50 -11.42
CA VAL A 159 -16.58 12.12 -10.52
C VAL A 159 -16.67 13.64 -10.57
N ARG A 160 -16.71 14.26 -9.41
CA ARG A 160 -16.80 15.73 -9.28
C ARG A 160 -16.14 16.22 -8.00
N ARG A 161 -15.81 17.49 -7.93
CA ARG A 161 -15.44 18.13 -6.66
C ARG A 161 -16.68 18.37 -5.81
N ALA A 162 -16.56 18.10 -4.50
CA ALA A 162 -17.62 18.27 -3.52
C ALA A 162 -17.08 18.73 -2.19
N LEU A 163 -17.89 19.43 -1.41
CA LEU A 163 -17.71 19.53 0.03
C LEU A 163 -18.27 18.26 0.67
N VAL A 164 -17.48 17.61 1.52
CA VAL A 164 -17.89 16.37 2.22
C VAL A 164 -17.62 16.48 3.71
N ARG A 165 -18.28 15.61 4.48
CA ARG A 165 -18.04 15.50 5.94
C ARG A 165 -18.07 14.02 6.33
N SER A 166 -16.92 13.50 6.74
CA SER A 166 -16.88 12.17 7.35
C SER A 166 -17.55 12.18 8.73
N ARG A 167 -18.34 11.15 9.05
CA ARG A 167 -19.02 11.02 10.35
C ARG A 167 -18.21 10.24 11.36
N ALA A 168 -17.39 9.31 10.90
CA ALA A 168 -16.67 8.38 11.76
C ALA A 168 -15.35 7.96 11.14
N LYS A 169 -14.37 7.72 12.00
CA LYS A 169 -13.15 6.97 11.67
C LYS A 169 -13.23 5.62 12.37
N LEU A 170 -13.14 4.56 11.59
CA LEU A 170 -13.06 3.18 12.07
C LEU A 170 -11.64 2.66 11.88
N ASP A 171 -11.23 1.72 12.69
CA ASP A 171 -10.08 0.86 12.42
C ASP A 171 -10.55 -0.50 11.87
N TYR A 172 -9.64 -1.23 11.20
CA TYR A 172 -9.96 -2.51 10.55
C TYR A 172 -10.49 -3.56 11.52
N ALA A 173 -9.94 -3.64 12.74
CA ALA A 173 -10.38 -4.61 13.74
C ALA A 173 -11.80 -4.28 14.25
N THR A 174 -12.10 -2.99 14.45
CA THR A 174 -13.44 -2.55 14.83
C THR A 174 -14.45 -2.75 13.71
N ALA A 175 -14.07 -2.45 12.46
CA ALA A 175 -14.93 -2.70 11.30
C ALA A 175 -15.24 -4.20 11.15
N GLN A 176 -14.20 -5.05 11.20
CA GLN A 176 -14.36 -6.50 11.13
C GLN A 176 -15.31 -7.03 12.22
N ARG A 177 -15.04 -6.66 13.49
CA ARG A 177 -15.86 -7.10 14.62
C ARG A 177 -17.32 -6.70 14.47
N ARG A 178 -17.62 -5.45 14.09
CA ARG A 178 -19.01 -4.99 13.90
C ARG A 178 -19.74 -5.76 12.79
N ILE A 179 -19.02 -6.10 11.71
CA ILE A 179 -19.55 -6.90 10.61
C ILE A 179 -19.85 -8.34 11.10
N ASP A 180 -18.93 -8.95 11.85
CA ASP A 180 -19.05 -10.32 12.34
C ASP A 180 -20.16 -10.47 13.40
N ASP A 181 -20.27 -9.48 14.28
CA ASP A 181 -21.31 -9.44 15.34
C ASP A 181 -22.69 -9.03 14.82
N GLY A 182 -22.81 -8.62 13.55
CA GLY A 182 -24.06 -8.12 12.97
C GLY A 182 -24.50 -6.76 13.52
N THR A 183 -23.59 -5.99 14.15
CA THR A 183 -23.87 -4.65 14.70
C THR A 183 -23.42 -3.52 13.76
N ALA A 184 -22.93 -3.87 12.56
CA ALA A 184 -22.54 -2.90 11.54
C ALA A 184 -23.77 -2.13 11.02
N GLU A 185 -23.63 -0.80 10.85
CA GLU A 185 -24.58 -0.02 10.08
C GLU A 185 -24.63 -0.52 8.63
N GLU A 186 -25.73 -0.27 7.93
CA GLU A 186 -25.96 -0.80 6.57
C GLU A 186 -24.79 -0.55 5.63
N SER A 187 -24.27 0.66 5.59
CA SER A 187 -23.15 1.01 4.72
C SER A 187 -21.87 0.21 5.01
N LEU A 188 -21.57 -0.07 6.29
CA LEU A 188 -20.44 -0.92 6.68
C LEU A 188 -20.72 -2.41 6.39
N ALA A 189 -21.95 -2.87 6.58
CA ALA A 189 -22.35 -4.23 6.22
C ALA A 189 -22.24 -4.46 4.71
N LEU A 190 -22.64 -3.47 3.91
CA LEU A 190 -22.51 -3.49 2.45
C LEU A 190 -21.05 -3.53 1.96
N LEU A 191 -20.10 -3.05 2.74
CA LEU A 191 -18.68 -3.17 2.42
C LEU A 191 -18.26 -4.63 2.25
N LYS A 192 -18.72 -5.52 3.14
CA LYS A 192 -18.49 -6.98 3.01
C LYS A 192 -19.13 -7.53 1.74
N GLU A 193 -20.40 -7.18 1.49
CA GLU A 193 -21.15 -7.71 0.35
C GLU A 193 -20.52 -7.26 -0.98
N VAL A 194 -20.30 -5.96 -1.15
CA VAL A 194 -19.66 -5.40 -2.35
C VAL A 194 -18.21 -5.87 -2.48
N GLY A 195 -17.44 -5.85 -1.38
CA GLY A 195 -16.06 -6.34 -1.35
C GLY A 195 -15.94 -7.77 -1.84
N THR A 196 -16.80 -8.68 -1.35
CA THR A 196 -16.83 -10.08 -1.77
C THR A 196 -17.18 -10.25 -3.26
N LEU A 197 -18.16 -9.49 -3.77
CA LEU A 197 -18.47 -9.49 -5.20
C LEU A 197 -17.27 -9.02 -6.04
N ARG A 198 -16.58 -7.97 -5.58
CA ARG A 198 -15.39 -7.43 -6.27
C ARG A 198 -14.20 -8.39 -6.21
N GLU A 199 -14.00 -9.12 -5.12
CA GLU A 199 -13.00 -10.20 -5.01
C GLU A 199 -13.29 -11.35 -5.99
N ALA A 200 -14.57 -11.71 -6.15
CA ALA A 200 -14.99 -12.71 -7.14
C ALA A 200 -14.69 -12.24 -8.58
N LEU A 201 -14.98 -10.97 -8.91
CA LEU A 201 -14.64 -10.38 -10.19
C LEU A 201 -13.11 -10.25 -10.40
N GLU A 202 -12.34 -9.98 -9.35
CA GLU A 202 -10.88 -10.03 -9.40
C GLU A 202 -10.39 -11.43 -9.75
N ALA A 203 -11.00 -12.45 -9.12
CA ALA A 203 -10.67 -13.84 -9.41
C ALA A 203 -11.01 -14.23 -10.86
N GLU A 204 -12.17 -13.79 -11.36
CA GLU A 204 -12.62 -14.05 -12.73
C GLU A 204 -11.66 -13.48 -13.78
N ARG A 205 -11.20 -12.22 -13.59
CA ARG A 205 -10.24 -11.60 -14.52
C ARG A 205 -8.78 -12.05 -14.32
N GLY A 206 -8.50 -12.89 -13.31
CA GLY A 206 -7.15 -13.40 -13.02
C GLY A 206 -6.26 -12.45 -12.23
N GLY A 207 -6.83 -11.47 -11.55
CA GLY A 207 -6.10 -10.55 -10.66
C GLY A 207 -5.44 -11.28 -9.49
N ILE A 208 -4.49 -10.67 -8.82
CA ILE A 208 -3.67 -11.26 -7.77
C ILE A 208 -3.58 -10.31 -6.60
N SER A 209 -4.34 -10.56 -5.54
CA SER A 209 -4.17 -9.93 -4.24
C SER A 209 -3.32 -10.82 -3.34
N LEU A 210 -2.18 -10.33 -2.88
CA LEU A 210 -1.27 -11.06 -1.99
C LEU A 210 -1.59 -10.71 -0.54
N ASN A 211 -2.09 -11.68 0.22
CA ASN A 211 -2.30 -11.56 1.67
C ASN A 211 -1.00 -11.92 2.42
N VAL A 212 0.06 -11.14 2.20
CA VAL A 212 1.34 -11.34 2.88
C VAL A 212 1.21 -10.83 4.32
N PRO A 213 1.55 -11.65 5.33
CA PRO A 213 1.59 -11.19 6.72
C PRO A 213 2.54 -9.99 6.87
N GLU A 214 2.08 -8.97 7.57
CA GLU A 214 2.89 -7.80 7.91
C GLU A 214 3.67 -8.07 9.20
N GLN A 215 4.92 -7.58 9.28
CA GLN A 215 5.64 -7.55 10.54
C GLN A 215 5.14 -6.37 11.37
N GLU A 216 4.68 -6.65 12.58
CA GLU A 216 4.21 -5.64 13.54
C GLU A 216 5.00 -5.76 14.84
N ILE A 217 5.34 -4.61 15.43
CA ILE A 217 5.93 -4.57 16.77
C ILE A 217 4.78 -4.51 17.78
N ALA A 218 4.60 -5.58 18.52
CA ALA A 218 3.65 -5.67 19.61
C ALA A 218 4.34 -5.38 20.95
N GLU A 219 3.65 -4.68 21.83
CA GLU A 219 4.05 -4.53 23.24
C GLU A 219 3.38 -5.64 24.06
N LYS A 220 4.18 -6.44 24.75
CA LYS A 220 3.71 -7.49 25.63
C LYS A 220 4.51 -7.46 26.92
N ASP A 221 3.82 -7.32 28.05
CA ASP A 221 4.40 -7.31 29.39
C ASP A 221 5.55 -6.30 29.58
N GLY A 222 5.45 -5.12 28.90
CA GLY A 222 6.49 -4.08 28.95
C GLY A 222 7.73 -4.37 28.10
N THR A 223 7.69 -5.44 27.31
CA THR A 223 8.70 -5.79 26.30
C THR A 223 8.12 -5.66 24.90
N TYR A 224 9.01 -5.43 23.91
CA TYR A 224 8.61 -5.36 22.51
C TYR A 224 8.89 -6.68 21.81
N GLU A 225 7.91 -7.17 21.09
CA GLU A 225 8.03 -8.36 20.24
C GLU A 225 7.75 -7.98 18.79
N LEU A 226 8.44 -8.62 17.85
CA LEU A 226 8.12 -8.56 16.44
C LEU A 226 7.25 -9.78 16.11
N VAL A 227 6.03 -9.52 15.62
CA VAL A 227 5.04 -10.57 15.31
C VAL A 227 4.56 -10.44 13.88
N TYR A 228 4.08 -11.54 13.30
CA TYR A 228 3.38 -11.50 12.03
C TYR A 228 1.89 -11.24 12.25
N ARG A 229 1.36 -10.23 11.57
CA ARG A 229 -0.07 -9.94 11.51
C ARG A 229 -0.61 -10.25 10.13
N ALA A 230 -1.53 -11.19 10.03
CA ALA A 230 -2.27 -11.42 8.80
C ALA A 230 -3.34 -10.34 8.59
N PRO A 231 -3.57 -9.87 7.34
CA PRO A 231 -4.65 -8.96 7.03
C PRO A 231 -6.02 -9.56 7.40
N LEU A 232 -6.93 -8.73 7.89
CA LEU A 232 -8.31 -9.12 8.14
C LEU A 232 -9.12 -9.08 6.82
N PRO A 233 -10.23 -9.81 6.71
CA PRO A 233 -11.13 -9.70 5.55
C PRO A 233 -11.56 -8.26 5.25
N ALA A 234 -11.79 -7.43 6.28
CA ALA A 234 -12.13 -6.01 6.13
C ALA A 234 -11.03 -5.20 5.42
N ASP A 235 -9.73 -5.54 5.59
CA ASP A 235 -8.63 -4.93 4.83
C ASP A 235 -8.81 -5.22 3.32
N GLY A 236 -9.15 -6.47 2.96
CA GLY A 236 -9.40 -6.90 1.59
C GLY A 236 -10.60 -6.17 0.97
N TRP A 237 -11.74 -6.12 1.66
CA TRP A 237 -12.93 -5.45 1.15
C TRP A 237 -12.71 -3.94 0.96
N ASN A 238 -12.02 -3.28 1.89
CA ASN A 238 -11.65 -1.87 1.76
C ASN A 238 -10.70 -1.65 0.56
N ALA A 239 -9.72 -2.55 0.36
CA ALA A 239 -8.83 -2.49 -0.79
C ALA A 239 -9.59 -2.63 -2.12
N GLN A 240 -10.67 -3.46 -2.17
CA GLN A 240 -11.51 -3.61 -3.37
C GLN A 240 -12.24 -2.31 -3.75
N ILE A 241 -12.63 -1.48 -2.79
CA ILE A 241 -13.22 -0.16 -3.08
C ILE A 241 -12.17 0.78 -3.68
N SER A 242 -10.95 0.79 -3.15
CA SER A 242 -9.85 1.57 -3.73
C SER A 242 -9.47 1.08 -5.13
N LEU A 243 -9.44 -0.24 -5.36
CA LEU A 243 -9.19 -0.84 -6.68
C LEU A 243 -10.29 -0.48 -7.67
N LEU A 244 -11.56 -0.50 -7.24
CA LEU A 244 -12.70 -0.09 -8.04
C LEU A 244 -12.53 1.35 -8.54
N ALA A 245 -12.23 2.30 -7.65
CA ALA A 245 -12.01 3.70 -8.02
C ALA A 245 -10.80 3.87 -8.96
N GLY A 246 -9.70 3.14 -8.70
CA GLY A 246 -8.50 3.20 -9.55
C GLY A 246 -8.69 2.60 -10.94
N MET A 247 -9.54 1.57 -11.09
CA MET A 247 -9.93 1.04 -12.40
C MET A 247 -10.85 2.01 -13.14
N ALA A 248 -11.85 2.57 -12.45
CA ALA A 248 -12.75 3.58 -13.03
C ALA A 248 -11.97 4.83 -13.49
N ALA A 249 -10.97 5.26 -12.72
CA ALA A 249 -10.09 6.36 -13.10
C ALA A 249 -9.27 6.04 -14.36
N ALA A 250 -8.74 4.82 -14.47
CA ALA A 250 -7.99 4.40 -15.64
C ALA A 250 -8.86 4.34 -16.90
N GLU A 251 -10.08 3.79 -16.82
CA GLU A 251 -11.05 3.74 -17.91
C GLU A 251 -11.41 5.16 -18.37
N LEU A 252 -11.75 6.05 -17.42
CA LEU A 252 -12.09 7.43 -17.72
C LEU A 252 -10.96 8.20 -18.43
N MET A 253 -9.71 8.00 -18.00
CA MET A 253 -8.54 8.59 -18.64
C MET A 253 -8.28 8.00 -20.03
N LEU A 254 -8.46 6.69 -20.24
CA LEU A 254 -8.30 6.03 -21.54
C LEU A 254 -9.34 6.57 -22.54
N ASP A 255 -10.59 6.72 -22.13
CA ASP A 255 -11.66 7.28 -22.97
C ASP A 255 -11.41 8.76 -23.28
N HIS A 256 -10.83 9.49 -22.34
CA HIS A 256 -10.47 10.91 -22.54
C HIS A 256 -9.24 11.09 -23.44
N GLY A 257 -8.43 10.06 -23.64
CA GLY A 257 -7.21 10.09 -24.45
C GLY A 257 -6.02 10.79 -23.82
N THR A 258 -6.08 11.12 -22.54
CA THR A 258 -4.98 11.69 -21.75
C THR A 258 -4.99 11.10 -20.36
N GLY A 259 -3.82 10.66 -19.87
CA GLY A 259 -3.78 10.04 -18.57
C GLY A 259 -2.41 9.63 -18.06
N VAL A 260 -2.43 9.09 -16.83
CA VAL A 260 -1.31 8.45 -16.17
C VAL A 260 -1.78 7.13 -15.53
N LEU A 261 -1.35 6.02 -16.10
CA LEU A 261 -1.70 4.69 -15.60
C LEU A 261 -0.62 4.14 -14.66
N ARG A 262 -1.03 3.35 -13.70
CA ARG A 262 -0.14 2.48 -12.95
C ARG A 262 -0.04 1.15 -13.67
N THR A 263 1.08 0.88 -14.30
CA THR A 263 1.29 -0.32 -15.15
C THR A 263 2.23 -1.31 -14.48
N LEU A 264 1.98 -2.59 -14.71
CA LEU A 264 2.88 -3.68 -14.36
C LEU A 264 2.86 -4.66 -15.54
N PRO A 265 3.99 -4.90 -16.21
CA PRO A 265 4.04 -5.90 -17.26
C PRO A 265 3.79 -7.31 -16.67
N PRO A 266 3.38 -8.28 -17.49
CA PRO A 266 3.33 -9.69 -17.09
C PRO A 266 4.67 -10.15 -16.53
N ALA A 267 4.63 -11.14 -15.64
CA ALA A 267 5.83 -11.72 -15.07
C ALA A 267 6.75 -12.26 -16.18
N PRO A 268 8.08 -12.10 -16.07
CA PRO A 268 9.03 -12.63 -17.05
C PRO A 268 8.90 -14.15 -17.21
N ASP A 269 9.21 -14.64 -18.39
CA ASP A 269 9.27 -16.08 -18.66
C ASP A 269 10.17 -16.79 -17.63
N GLY A 270 9.72 -17.94 -17.13
CA GLY A 270 10.43 -18.70 -16.11
C GLY A 270 10.21 -18.24 -14.64
N ALA A 271 9.70 -17.05 -14.39
CA ALA A 271 9.45 -16.58 -13.03
C ALA A 271 8.42 -17.46 -12.30
N VAL A 272 7.34 -17.85 -12.97
CA VAL A 272 6.35 -18.81 -12.44
C VAL A 272 6.98 -20.19 -12.22
N GLY A 273 7.89 -20.62 -13.12
CA GLY A 273 8.64 -21.88 -12.99
C GLY A 273 9.52 -21.89 -11.73
N ARG A 274 10.16 -20.76 -11.40
CA ARG A 274 10.91 -20.62 -10.14
C ARG A 274 9.99 -20.76 -8.94
N LEU A 275 8.85 -20.07 -8.93
CA LEU A 275 7.86 -20.20 -7.85
C LEU A 275 7.31 -21.63 -7.71
N ARG A 276 7.16 -22.39 -8.80
CA ARG A 276 6.79 -23.82 -8.71
C ARG A 276 7.84 -24.63 -7.97
N ARG A 277 9.13 -24.37 -8.20
CA ARG A 277 10.21 -25.04 -7.44
C ARG A 277 10.18 -24.64 -5.95
N THR A 278 9.97 -23.37 -5.68
CA THR A 278 9.81 -22.89 -4.30
C THR A 278 8.59 -23.51 -3.61
N ALA A 279 7.43 -23.59 -4.30
CA ALA A 279 6.24 -24.24 -3.76
C ALA A 279 6.50 -25.72 -3.41
N LEU A 280 7.19 -26.45 -4.30
CA LEU A 280 7.57 -27.86 -4.06
C LEU A 280 8.47 -27.97 -2.82
N ALA A 281 9.48 -27.12 -2.71
CA ALA A 281 10.39 -27.09 -1.56
C ALA A 281 9.65 -26.77 -0.25
N LEU A 282 8.72 -25.82 -0.29
CA LEU A 282 7.86 -25.46 0.85
C LEU A 282 6.70 -26.46 1.07
N ARG A 283 6.68 -27.60 0.37
CA ARG A 283 5.65 -28.65 0.48
C ARG A 283 4.22 -28.14 0.20
N ILE A 284 4.11 -27.13 -0.65
CA ILE A 284 2.83 -26.59 -1.14
C ILE A 284 2.43 -27.34 -2.40
N ASP A 285 1.27 -27.99 -2.36
CA ASP A 285 0.72 -28.68 -3.52
C ASP A 285 0.24 -27.66 -4.56
N TRP A 286 0.88 -27.66 -5.73
CA TRP A 286 0.51 -26.82 -6.86
C TRP A 286 0.29 -27.64 -8.13
N PRO A 287 -0.90 -28.21 -8.32
CA PRO A 287 -1.22 -28.97 -9.51
C PRO A 287 -1.03 -28.17 -10.82
N HIS A 288 -0.66 -28.83 -11.91
CA HIS A 288 -0.36 -28.16 -13.17
C HIS A 288 -1.54 -27.37 -13.76
N HIS A 289 -2.78 -27.80 -13.51
CA HIS A 289 -3.99 -27.15 -13.97
C HIS A 289 -4.42 -25.95 -13.12
N VAL A 290 -3.82 -25.74 -11.94
CA VAL A 290 -4.08 -24.61 -11.07
C VAL A 290 -3.22 -23.43 -11.49
N SER A 291 -3.85 -22.31 -11.81
CA SER A 291 -3.13 -21.07 -12.13
C SER A 291 -2.44 -20.48 -10.89
N TYR A 292 -1.42 -19.66 -11.11
CA TYR A 292 -0.75 -18.92 -10.04
C TYR A 292 -1.75 -18.11 -9.17
N ALA A 293 -2.67 -17.39 -9.82
CA ALA A 293 -3.67 -16.60 -9.12
C ALA A 293 -4.63 -17.45 -8.26
N GLN A 294 -5.00 -18.65 -8.73
CA GLN A 294 -5.81 -19.59 -7.96
C GLN A 294 -5.05 -20.15 -6.77
N LEU A 295 -3.78 -20.52 -6.94
CA LEU A 295 -2.96 -21.00 -5.85
C LEU A 295 -2.86 -19.94 -4.74
N VAL A 296 -2.43 -18.73 -5.09
CA VAL A 296 -2.25 -17.64 -4.11
C VAL A 296 -3.49 -17.41 -3.26
N ARG A 297 -4.69 -17.46 -3.85
CA ARG A 297 -5.95 -17.31 -3.12
C ARG A 297 -6.29 -18.46 -2.19
N SER A 298 -5.75 -19.66 -2.45
CA SER A 298 -5.99 -20.84 -1.61
C SER A 298 -5.06 -20.92 -0.39
N LEU A 299 -4.06 -20.05 -0.32
CA LEU A 299 -3.06 -20.07 0.74
C LEU A 299 -3.57 -19.39 2.01
N ASP A 300 -3.27 -20.00 3.15
CA ASP A 300 -3.57 -19.48 4.47
C ASP A 300 -2.33 -18.74 5.01
N PRO A 301 -2.37 -17.39 5.16
CA PRO A 301 -1.23 -16.60 5.61
C PRO A 301 -0.81 -16.89 7.06
N HIS A 302 -1.62 -17.59 7.85
CA HIS A 302 -1.27 -18.02 9.21
C HIS A 302 -0.36 -19.26 9.25
N ARG A 303 -0.17 -19.96 8.12
CA ARG A 303 0.72 -21.11 8.03
C ARG A 303 2.10 -20.63 7.59
N PRO A 304 3.19 -20.97 8.34
CA PRO A 304 4.54 -20.48 8.02
C PRO A 304 4.99 -20.76 6.57
N HIS A 305 4.76 -21.97 6.05
CA HIS A 305 5.11 -22.34 4.67
C HIS A 305 4.34 -21.49 3.63
N HIS A 306 3.04 -21.23 3.88
CA HIS A 306 2.23 -20.39 3.00
C HIS A 306 2.66 -18.92 3.08
N ALA A 307 2.94 -18.42 4.28
CA ALA A 307 3.44 -17.05 4.48
C ALA A 307 4.78 -16.84 3.75
N ALA A 308 5.72 -17.80 3.89
CA ALA A 308 6.99 -17.78 3.15
C ALA A 308 6.79 -17.76 1.63
N PHE A 309 5.90 -18.60 1.11
CA PHE A 309 5.59 -18.62 -0.32
C PHE A 309 4.93 -17.34 -0.79
N LEU A 310 3.95 -16.80 -0.05
CA LEU A 310 3.32 -15.51 -0.35
C LEU A 310 4.35 -14.37 -0.39
N GLN A 311 5.35 -14.39 0.49
CA GLN A 311 6.46 -13.44 0.48
C GLN A 311 7.27 -13.56 -0.82
N GLU A 312 7.61 -14.77 -1.26
CA GLU A 312 8.29 -15.01 -2.54
C GLU A 312 7.46 -14.55 -3.74
N CYS A 313 6.15 -14.70 -3.68
CA CYS A 313 5.23 -14.23 -4.72
C CYS A 313 5.31 -12.72 -4.97
N THR A 314 5.77 -11.92 -3.98
CA THR A 314 5.97 -10.47 -4.17
C THR A 314 6.99 -10.15 -5.27
N THR A 315 7.88 -11.09 -5.59
CA THR A 315 8.87 -10.93 -6.66
C THR A 315 8.24 -10.76 -8.04
N LEU A 316 7.05 -11.33 -8.27
CA LEU A 316 6.29 -11.16 -9.53
C LEU A 316 5.65 -9.76 -9.67
N LEU A 317 5.56 -9.00 -8.59
CA LEU A 317 5.02 -7.64 -8.58
C LEU A 317 6.09 -6.55 -8.78
N ARG A 318 7.33 -6.95 -9.07
CA ARG A 318 8.43 -6.02 -9.36
C ARG A 318 8.31 -5.45 -10.77
N GLY A 319 8.76 -4.20 -10.92
CA GLY A 319 8.73 -3.51 -12.21
C GLY A 319 7.45 -2.69 -12.46
N ALA A 320 6.58 -2.56 -11.47
CA ALA A 320 5.44 -1.65 -11.57
C ALA A 320 5.92 -0.20 -11.74
N GLY A 321 5.39 0.48 -12.76
CA GLY A 321 5.76 1.84 -13.14
C GLY A 321 4.54 2.73 -13.37
N TYR A 322 4.79 3.90 -13.95
CA TYR A 322 3.76 4.79 -14.43
C TYR A 322 3.95 5.03 -15.92
N THR A 323 2.86 4.98 -16.66
CA THR A 323 2.83 5.21 -18.10
C THR A 323 1.91 6.38 -18.39
N VAL A 324 2.43 7.44 -19.00
CA VAL A 324 1.67 8.61 -19.41
C VAL A 324 1.29 8.50 -20.88
N PHE A 325 0.16 9.10 -21.23
CA PHE A 325 -0.32 9.20 -22.60
C PHE A 325 -1.15 10.48 -22.78
N ARG A 326 -1.23 10.99 -24.01
CA ARG A 326 -1.94 12.21 -24.37
C ARG A 326 -2.31 12.23 -25.86
N ASP A 327 -3.11 13.20 -26.24
CA ASP A 327 -3.52 13.45 -27.64
C ASP A 327 -4.20 12.22 -28.30
N GLY A 328 -4.85 11.38 -27.50
CA GLY A 328 -5.53 10.17 -27.99
C GLY A 328 -4.57 9.02 -28.36
N VAL A 329 -3.25 9.17 -28.15
CA VAL A 329 -2.26 8.12 -28.41
C VAL A 329 -2.16 7.22 -27.20
N LEU A 330 -2.86 6.08 -27.23
CA LEU A 330 -2.86 5.11 -26.12
C LEU A 330 -1.55 4.34 -26.04
N PRO A 331 -1.08 4.00 -24.82
CA PRO A 331 0.12 3.21 -24.63
C PRO A 331 -0.11 1.74 -25.03
N GLU A 332 0.96 1.08 -25.45
CA GLU A 332 0.93 -0.35 -25.80
C GLU A 332 0.52 -1.24 -24.60
N VAL A 333 1.01 -0.90 -23.41
CA VAL A 333 0.68 -1.58 -22.16
C VAL A 333 -0.18 -0.68 -21.29
N THR A 334 -1.46 -1.00 -21.17
CA THR A 334 -2.42 -0.28 -20.34
C THR A 334 -2.70 -0.99 -19.02
N ALA A 335 -2.51 -2.31 -18.97
CA ALA A 335 -2.88 -3.14 -17.83
C ALA A 335 -1.82 -3.15 -16.72
N HIS A 336 -2.29 -3.33 -15.50
CA HIS A 336 -1.49 -3.71 -14.35
C HIS A 336 -1.65 -5.22 -14.11
N ALA A 337 -0.63 -6.02 -14.35
CA ALA A 337 -0.72 -7.48 -14.35
C ALA A 337 -1.32 -8.07 -13.06
N ALA A 338 -1.02 -7.49 -11.89
CA ALA A 338 -1.62 -7.96 -10.63
C ALA A 338 -3.10 -7.58 -10.48
N VAL A 339 -3.55 -6.48 -11.06
CA VAL A 339 -4.97 -6.08 -11.05
C VAL A 339 -5.72 -6.79 -12.18
N ALA A 340 -5.00 -7.24 -13.21
CA ALA A 340 -5.52 -7.82 -14.47
C ALA A 340 -6.53 -6.88 -15.17
N ALA A 341 -6.27 -5.57 -15.10
CA ALA A 341 -7.07 -4.52 -15.72
C ALA A 341 -6.24 -3.22 -15.83
N PRO A 342 -6.65 -2.24 -16.64
CA PRO A 342 -6.17 -0.88 -16.53
C PRO A 342 -6.39 -0.34 -15.12
N TYR A 343 -5.39 0.36 -14.59
CA TYR A 343 -5.42 0.84 -13.21
C TYR A 343 -4.65 2.16 -13.08
N ALA A 344 -5.15 3.04 -12.23
CA ALA A 344 -4.49 4.30 -11.91
C ALA A 344 -4.47 4.53 -10.39
N HIS A 345 -3.45 5.23 -9.93
CA HIS A 345 -3.39 5.75 -8.58
C HIS A 345 -4.11 7.10 -8.50
N CYS A 346 -5.23 7.17 -7.80
CA CYS A 346 -6.01 8.39 -7.58
C CYS A 346 -6.58 8.49 -6.15
N THR A 347 -6.33 7.50 -5.29
CA THR A 347 -7.04 7.35 -4.01
C THR A 347 -6.23 7.77 -2.78
N ALA A 348 -4.99 8.27 -2.94
CA ALA A 348 -4.13 8.63 -1.82
C ALA A 348 -3.27 9.88 -2.08
N PRO A 349 -3.87 11.04 -2.41
CA PRO A 349 -3.14 12.26 -2.78
C PRO A 349 -2.41 12.94 -1.62
N LEU A 350 -2.79 12.69 -0.36
CA LEU A 350 -2.07 13.21 0.82
C LEU A 350 -0.69 12.57 0.96
N ARG A 351 -0.48 11.38 0.37
CA ARG A 351 0.77 10.62 0.50
C ARG A 351 1.45 10.25 -0.83
N ARG A 352 0.84 10.52 -2.01
CA ARG A 352 1.43 10.27 -3.33
C ARG A 352 1.15 11.42 -4.29
N LEU A 353 2.22 11.93 -4.91
CA LEU A 353 2.14 13.06 -5.84
C LEU A 353 1.24 12.80 -7.05
N VAL A 354 1.37 11.63 -7.69
CA VAL A 354 0.66 11.30 -8.93
C VAL A 354 -0.86 11.32 -8.79
N ASP A 355 -1.39 11.02 -7.62
CA ASP A 355 -2.84 10.94 -7.36
C ASP A 355 -3.55 12.29 -7.60
N ARG A 356 -2.89 13.40 -7.31
CA ARG A 356 -3.38 14.74 -7.60
C ARG A 356 -3.56 14.95 -9.10
N TYR A 357 -2.59 14.52 -9.91
CA TYR A 357 -2.63 14.66 -11.37
C TYR A 357 -3.68 13.76 -12.00
N ALA A 358 -3.76 12.49 -11.57
CA ALA A 358 -4.79 11.57 -12.03
C ALA A 358 -6.20 12.10 -11.71
N SER A 359 -6.42 12.65 -10.52
CA SER A 359 -7.69 13.24 -10.12
C SER A 359 -8.10 14.42 -11.01
N GLU A 360 -7.16 15.31 -11.35
CA GLU A 360 -7.42 16.46 -12.23
C GLU A 360 -7.81 16.03 -13.66
N ILE A 361 -7.13 15.01 -14.18
CA ILE A 361 -7.46 14.47 -15.51
C ILE A 361 -8.87 13.85 -15.47
N CYS A 362 -9.18 13.04 -14.44
CA CYS A 362 -10.50 12.43 -14.30
C CYS A 362 -11.63 13.48 -14.16
N LEU A 363 -11.39 14.55 -13.40
CA LEU A 363 -12.35 15.66 -13.26
C LEU A 363 -12.58 16.39 -14.59
N ALA A 364 -11.53 16.63 -15.36
CA ALA A 364 -11.62 17.23 -16.69
C ALA A 364 -12.40 16.31 -17.66
N ALA A 365 -12.06 15.01 -17.66
CA ALA A 365 -12.71 14.00 -18.49
C ALA A 365 -14.23 13.91 -18.20
N ALA A 366 -14.61 13.81 -16.92
CA ALA A 366 -16.01 13.72 -16.51
C ALA A 366 -16.81 14.99 -16.84
N ALA A 367 -16.14 16.15 -16.83
CA ALA A 367 -16.76 17.42 -17.22
C ALA A 367 -16.78 17.66 -18.74
N GLY A 368 -16.18 16.79 -19.56
CA GLY A 368 -16.00 17.00 -20.99
C GLY A 368 -15.09 18.20 -21.32
N LEU A 369 -14.18 18.55 -20.42
CA LEU A 369 -13.24 19.66 -20.55
C LEU A 369 -11.84 19.15 -20.92
N PRO A 370 -11.02 19.99 -21.57
CA PRO A 370 -9.62 19.62 -21.80
C PRO A 370 -8.86 19.48 -20.46
N THR A 371 -7.87 18.59 -20.43
CA THR A 371 -6.95 18.48 -19.29
C THR A 371 -6.24 19.81 -19.03
N PRO A 372 -6.16 20.29 -17.78
CA PRO A 372 -5.51 21.58 -17.46
C PRO A 372 -4.05 21.63 -17.94
N GLU A 373 -3.62 22.77 -18.47
CA GLU A 373 -2.26 22.94 -19.02
C GLU A 373 -1.15 22.62 -18.02
N TRP A 374 -1.32 22.98 -16.74
CA TRP A 374 -0.34 22.70 -15.71
C TRP A 374 -0.17 21.19 -15.44
N VAL A 375 -1.23 20.41 -15.64
CA VAL A 375 -1.20 18.95 -15.57
C VAL A 375 -0.43 18.40 -16.76
N LEU A 376 -0.76 18.86 -17.99
CA LEU A 376 -0.06 18.45 -19.21
C LEU A 376 1.43 18.75 -19.16
N ALA A 377 1.83 19.90 -18.60
CA ALA A 377 3.24 20.31 -18.45
C ALA A 377 4.04 19.39 -17.51
N ALA A 378 3.38 18.78 -16.51
CA ALA A 378 4.02 17.90 -15.53
C ALA A 378 4.05 16.42 -15.97
N LEU A 379 3.17 16.00 -16.87
CA LEU A 379 2.95 14.57 -17.19
C LEU A 379 4.24 13.82 -17.55
N ASP A 380 5.10 14.41 -18.39
CA ASP A 380 6.31 13.74 -18.88
C ASP A 380 7.35 13.46 -17.77
N ALA A 381 7.37 14.30 -16.72
CA ALA A 381 8.29 14.16 -15.60
C ALA A 381 7.80 13.14 -14.54
N LEU A 382 6.47 13.02 -14.37
CA LEU A 382 5.86 12.22 -13.32
C LEU A 382 6.35 10.75 -13.26
N PRO A 383 6.49 9.98 -14.36
CA PRO A 383 6.95 8.61 -14.29
C PRO A 383 8.35 8.48 -13.65
N LYS A 384 9.26 9.38 -14.01
CA LYS A 384 10.62 9.39 -13.47
C LYS A 384 10.61 9.78 -11.99
N GLU A 385 9.95 10.85 -11.63
CA GLU A 385 9.82 11.32 -10.24
C GLU A 385 9.20 10.24 -9.35
N MET A 386 8.09 9.65 -9.78
CA MET A 386 7.42 8.57 -9.06
C MET A 386 8.30 7.31 -8.93
N ALA A 387 9.09 6.97 -9.93
CA ALA A 387 10.04 5.86 -9.86
C ALA A 387 11.15 6.12 -8.84
N GLU A 388 11.68 7.34 -8.80
CA GLU A 388 12.69 7.78 -7.82
C GLU A 388 12.12 7.77 -6.39
N GLY A 389 10.91 8.32 -6.19
CA GLY A 389 10.21 8.28 -4.92
C GLY A 389 9.92 6.85 -4.44
N SER A 390 9.45 5.98 -5.34
CA SER A 390 9.17 4.58 -5.02
C SER A 390 10.43 3.80 -4.64
N ARG A 391 11.55 4.04 -5.32
CA ARG A 391 12.85 3.44 -4.96
C ARG A 391 13.30 3.89 -3.57
N ARG A 392 13.20 5.21 -3.28
CA ARG A 392 13.54 5.78 -1.97
C ARG A 392 12.68 5.15 -0.87
N ALA A 393 11.36 5.11 -1.07
CA ALA A 393 10.43 4.50 -0.12
C ALA A 393 10.72 3.01 0.12
N GLY A 394 10.98 2.24 -0.95
CA GLY A 394 11.35 0.82 -0.81
C GLY A 394 12.69 0.60 -0.13
N THR A 395 13.65 1.51 -0.27
CA THR A 395 14.92 1.45 0.47
C THR A 395 14.69 1.77 1.95
N VAL A 396 13.94 2.85 2.26
CA VAL A 396 13.57 3.18 3.65
C VAL A 396 12.87 2.00 4.33
N GLU A 397 11.90 1.38 3.66
CA GLU A 397 11.16 0.23 4.19
C GLU A 397 12.09 -0.94 4.56
N ARG A 398 12.96 -1.35 3.62
CA ARG A 398 13.90 -2.46 3.86
C ARG A 398 14.89 -2.16 4.98
N GLU A 399 15.56 -1.02 4.92
CA GLU A 399 16.57 -0.66 5.92
C GLU A 399 15.95 -0.47 7.31
N CYS A 400 14.72 0.05 7.40
CA CYS A 400 14.00 0.13 8.67
C CYS A 400 13.68 -1.24 9.26
N VAL A 401 13.26 -2.21 8.43
CA VAL A 401 13.04 -3.59 8.89
C VAL A 401 14.33 -4.19 9.42
N ASP A 402 15.42 -4.11 8.65
CA ASP A 402 16.72 -4.64 9.05
C ASP A 402 17.24 -4.01 10.36
N ILE A 403 17.08 -2.69 10.53
CA ILE A 403 17.46 -1.96 11.76
C ILE A 403 16.64 -2.46 12.96
N VAL A 404 15.32 -2.65 12.79
CA VAL A 404 14.45 -3.11 13.88
C VAL A 404 14.76 -4.56 14.25
N GLU A 405 14.92 -5.44 13.26
CA GLU A 405 15.31 -6.83 13.48
C GLU A 405 16.63 -6.92 14.24
N ALA A 406 17.64 -6.16 13.81
CA ALA A 406 18.93 -6.09 14.50
C ALA A 406 18.81 -5.54 15.93
N ALA A 407 17.97 -4.52 16.15
CA ALA A 407 17.77 -3.94 17.48
C ALA A 407 17.11 -4.91 18.46
N LEU A 408 16.18 -5.74 17.98
CA LEU A 408 15.52 -6.77 18.81
C LEU A 408 16.42 -7.95 19.12
N LEU A 409 17.40 -8.25 18.26
CA LEU A 409 18.27 -9.39 18.38
C LEU A 409 19.67 -9.08 18.98
N LYS A 410 20.05 -7.80 19.10
CA LYS A 410 21.42 -7.39 19.47
C LYS A 410 21.98 -8.04 20.74
N ASP A 411 21.12 -8.20 21.76
CA ASP A 411 21.51 -8.74 23.06
C ASP A 411 21.43 -10.28 23.10
N ARG A 412 21.10 -10.92 21.97
CA ARG A 412 20.89 -12.36 21.80
C ARG A 412 21.94 -13.01 20.89
N VAL A 413 23.02 -12.30 20.55
CA VAL A 413 24.12 -12.84 19.75
C VAL A 413 24.72 -14.04 20.46
N GLY A 414 24.91 -15.16 19.73
CA GLY A 414 25.33 -16.45 20.25
C GLY A 414 24.20 -17.41 20.63
N GLU A 415 22.94 -16.91 20.75
CA GLU A 415 21.79 -17.78 21.00
C GLU A 415 21.44 -18.65 19.79
N ILE A 416 20.77 -19.76 20.05
CA ILE A 416 20.27 -20.69 19.05
C ILE A 416 18.76 -20.53 18.94
N PHE A 417 18.26 -20.47 17.70
CA PHE A 417 16.86 -20.33 17.34
C PHE A 417 16.41 -21.50 16.48
N GLU A 418 15.15 -21.86 16.59
CA GLU A 418 14.46 -22.66 15.57
C GLU A 418 14.05 -21.74 14.43
N ALA A 419 14.40 -22.11 13.21
CA ALA A 419 14.15 -21.32 12.01
C ALA A 419 13.70 -22.22 10.87
N PHE A 420 13.02 -21.64 9.91
CA PHE A 420 12.57 -22.30 8.70
C PHE A 420 13.36 -21.76 7.51
N VAL A 421 13.92 -22.62 6.65
CA VAL A 421 14.68 -22.21 5.47
C VAL A 421 13.71 -21.87 4.34
N VAL A 422 13.59 -20.57 4.01
CA VAL A 422 12.62 -20.06 3.03
C VAL A 422 13.20 -19.85 1.64
N ASP A 423 14.50 -19.63 1.54
CA ASP A 423 15.20 -19.43 0.26
C ASP A 423 16.64 -19.92 0.35
N VAL A 424 17.17 -20.42 -0.78
CA VAL A 424 18.55 -20.88 -0.93
C VAL A 424 19.08 -20.33 -2.26
N GLN A 425 20.31 -19.80 -2.23
CA GLN A 425 20.92 -19.22 -3.43
C GLN A 425 21.29 -20.33 -4.45
N GLU A 426 20.89 -20.16 -5.73
CA GLU A 426 21.17 -21.14 -6.79
C GLU A 426 22.68 -21.40 -7.01
N HIS A 427 23.52 -20.38 -6.80
CA HIS A 427 24.97 -20.46 -7.04
C HIS A 427 25.78 -20.87 -5.79
N ASP A 428 25.19 -20.74 -4.62
CA ASP A 428 25.81 -21.13 -3.35
C ASP A 428 24.74 -21.68 -2.40
N PRO A 429 24.50 -23.00 -2.43
CA PRO A 429 23.46 -23.63 -1.62
C PRO A 429 23.75 -23.62 -0.11
N THR A 430 24.91 -23.12 0.34
CA THR A 430 25.23 -22.90 1.75
C THR A 430 24.78 -21.54 2.26
N VAL A 431 24.25 -20.68 1.36
CA VAL A 431 23.75 -19.35 1.67
C VAL A 431 22.25 -19.25 1.31
N GLY A 432 21.48 -18.64 2.21
CA GLY A 432 20.05 -18.53 2.01
C GLY A 432 19.40 -17.50 2.94
N THR A 433 18.10 -17.64 3.09
CA THR A 433 17.28 -16.85 4.00
C THR A 433 16.51 -17.79 4.92
N VAL A 434 16.50 -17.46 6.19
CA VAL A 434 15.71 -18.15 7.21
C VAL A 434 14.63 -17.24 7.78
N GLN A 435 13.52 -17.84 8.15
CA GLN A 435 12.41 -17.20 8.85
C GLN A 435 12.38 -17.76 10.28
N LEU A 436 12.41 -16.86 11.25
CA LEU A 436 12.11 -17.16 12.64
C LEU A 436 10.62 -16.86 12.89
N GLU A 437 9.97 -17.67 13.73
CA GLU A 437 8.59 -17.40 14.14
C GLU A 437 8.52 -16.41 15.32
N SER A 438 9.47 -16.53 16.25
CA SER A 438 9.53 -15.67 17.43
C SER A 438 11.00 -15.33 17.79
N PRO A 439 11.40 -14.05 17.62
CA PRO A 439 10.68 -12.95 16.98
C PRO A 439 10.46 -13.19 15.48
N ALA A 440 9.46 -12.52 14.90
CA ALA A 440 9.13 -12.64 13.48
C ALA A 440 10.20 -11.96 12.60
N VAL A 441 11.28 -12.67 12.29
CA VAL A 441 12.46 -12.17 11.59
C VAL A 441 12.73 -12.96 10.31
N PHE A 442 13.08 -12.24 9.24
CA PHE A 442 13.67 -12.81 8.03
C PHE A 442 15.14 -12.38 7.95
N ALA A 443 16.06 -13.31 8.03
CA ALA A 443 17.46 -12.97 8.00
C ALA A 443 18.29 -13.90 7.12
N ARG A 444 19.46 -13.38 6.72
CA ARG A 444 20.43 -14.17 5.97
C ARG A 444 21.04 -15.26 6.85
N ILE A 445 21.20 -16.45 6.26
CA ILE A 445 22.00 -17.53 6.82
C ILE A 445 23.20 -17.82 5.90
N SER A 446 24.37 -18.01 6.49
CA SER A 446 25.61 -18.36 5.79
C SER A 446 26.61 -18.96 6.78
N GLY A 447 27.77 -19.44 6.32
CA GLY A 447 28.84 -19.96 7.18
C GLY A 447 28.77 -21.45 7.43
N GLY A 448 27.74 -22.14 6.93
CA GLY A 448 27.69 -23.61 6.94
C GLY A 448 28.57 -24.24 5.86
N THR A 449 28.90 -25.53 6.02
CA THR A 449 29.65 -26.34 5.04
C THR A 449 28.75 -27.29 4.24
N THR A 450 27.49 -27.41 4.62
CA THR A 450 26.48 -28.25 3.98
C THR A 450 25.42 -27.41 3.29
N GLU A 451 24.78 -27.96 2.26
CA GLU A 451 23.63 -27.34 1.62
C GLU A 451 22.49 -27.10 2.63
N LEU A 452 21.86 -25.94 2.54
CA LEU A 452 20.71 -25.60 3.38
C LEU A 452 19.47 -26.41 2.94
N PRO A 453 18.72 -26.98 3.90
CA PRO A 453 17.53 -27.77 3.60
C PRO A 453 16.34 -26.87 3.30
N LEU A 454 16.19 -26.44 2.05
CA LEU A 454 15.08 -25.56 1.62
C LEU A 454 13.72 -26.19 1.97
N GLY A 455 12.88 -25.43 2.67
CA GLY A 455 11.55 -25.88 3.08
C GLY A 455 11.54 -26.77 4.34
N GLU A 456 12.60 -26.76 5.14
CA GLU A 456 12.70 -27.52 6.37
C GLU A 456 13.10 -26.65 7.56
N ASP A 457 12.82 -27.16 8.76
CA ASP A 457 13.26 -26.55 9.99
C ASP A 457 14.76 -26.76 10.19
N LEU A 458 15.43 -25.71 10.67
CA LEU A 458 16.87 -25.72 10.93
C LEU A 458 17.18 -24.97 12.22
N ARG A 459 18.04 -25.54 13.05
CA ARG A 459 18.58 -24.80 14.19
C ARG A 459 19.67 -23.87 13.70
N VAL A 460 19.57 -22.60 14.07
CA VAL A 460 20.48 -21.56 13.62
C VAL A 460 21.02 -20.75 14.79
N ARG A 461 22.27 -20.35 14.73
CA ARG A 461 22.94 -19.51 15.72
C ARG A 461 23.01 -18.09 15.20
N LEU A 462 22.58 -17.13 16.00
CA LEU A 462 22.74 -15.71 15.69
C LEU A 462 24.22 -15.32 15.84
N THR A 463 24.84 -14.89 14.73
CA THR A 463 26.26 -14.49 14.71
C THR A 463 26.45 -13.00 14.80
N GLN A 464 25.49 -12.23 14.31
CA GLN A 464 25.59 -10.78 14.25
C GLN A 464 24.21 -10.12 14.29
N ALA A 465 24.08 -9.03 15.07
CA ALA A 465 22.94 -8.14 15.07
C ALA A 465 23.35 -6.80 15.71
N ASP A 466 23.47 -5.73 14.89
CA ASP A 466 23.76 -4.38 15.37
C ASP A 466 22.97 -3.36 14.53
N PRO A 467 22.00 -2.66 15.11
CA PRO A 467 21.13 -1.74 14.36
C PRO A 467 21.88 -0.58 13.70
N GLY A 468 23.12 -0.29 14.13
CA GLY A 468 23.94 0.79 13.57
C GLY A 468 24.88 0.36 12.44
N THR A 469 25.27 -0.91 12.39
CA THR A 469 26.38 -1.37 11.52
C THR A 469 26.14 -2.72 10.85
N ALA A 470 25.25 -3.55 11.35
CA ALA A 470 25.12 -4.92 10.88
C ALA A 470 23.70 -5.49 11.01
N LYS A 471 23.16 -5.94 9.88
CA LYS A 471 21.89 -6.69 9.81
C LYS A 471 21.99 -8.00 10.60
N ALA A 472 20.84 -8.53 11.03
CA ALA A 472 20.80 -9.85 11.66
C ALA A 472 21.35 -10.92 10.69
N GLN A 473 22.26 -11.78 11.21
CA GLN A 473 22.90 -12.83 10.42
C GLN A 473 23.02 -14.10 11.23
N PHE A 474 22.78 -15.23 10.59
CA PHE A 474 22.78 -16.55 11.22
C PHE A 474 23.75 -17.50 10.53
N GLU A 475 24.15 -18.52 11.27
CA GLU A 475 24.83 -19.72 10.77
C GLU A 475 24.08 -20.97 11.23
N PRO A 476 24.21 -22.12 10.54
CA PRO A 476 23.73 -23.40 11.05
C PRO A 476 24.34 -23.71 12.43
N ALA A 477 23.52 -24.20 13.40
CA ALA A 477 23.96 -24.47 14.79
C ALA A 477 24.44 -25.89 14.98
#